data_ebb71cca42a91277d0a51107aac56f08
#
_entry.id   ebb71cca42a91277d0a51107aac56f08
#
_cell.length_a   1.000
_cell.length_b   1.000
_cell.length_c   1.000
_cell.angle_alpha   90.00
_cell.angle_beta   90.00
_cell.angle_gamma   90.00
#
_symmetry.space_group_name_H-M   'P 1'
#
loop_
_entity.id
_entity.type
_entity.pdbx_description
1 polymer ?
#
loop_
_entity_poly.entity_id
_entity_poly.type
_entity_poly.pdbx_seq_one_letter_code
_entity_poly.pdbx_strand_id
1 'polypeptide(L)'
;MRADDSIAVAPMSQQLWGIEWAAQLPYESGGFRVELSNYASAKRFVAASYAAVFEEDATTSPFATDFSAVKHRYYEVFGDFFEFFHGDELAGLLVCTPTDWSSYYIRSAAMIPKYQGRRIIQQFYTSVLFPVLQRAGVERVEFDTSPSNLAMMHIAARLRFNNTGTILSERWGAMIHFTKFLATDKEDVFLSQFCAGVKYQTRERAQG
;
A
#
# COMPACT_ATOMS: atom_id res chain seq x y z
N MET A 1 39.26 8.39 9.92
CA MET A 1 37.95 8.55 9.29
C MET A 1 37.65 7.21 8.61
N ARG A 2 36.95 6.32 9.29
CA ARG A 2 36.59 5.01 8.73
C ARG A 2 35.34 5.23 7.90
N ALA A 3 35.40 4.84 6.61
CA ALA A 3 34.23 4.76 5.78
C ALA A 3 33.23 3.79 6.47
N ASP A 4 32.03 4.25 6.64
CA ASP A 4 30.93 3.47 7.19
C ASP A 4 30.54 2.44 6.10
N ASP A 5 31.12 1.24 6.19
CA ASP A 5 30.68 0.07 5.42
C ASP A 5 29.33 -0.39 5.98
N SER A 6 28.30 0.45 5.87
CA SER A 6 26.95 0.02 6.12
C SER A 6 26.59 -1.01 5.03
N ILE A 7 26.69 -2.29 5.37
CA ILE A 7 26.14 -3.36 4.56
C ILE A 7 24.67 -3.00 4.35
N ALA A 8 24.31 -2.68 3.11
CA ALA A 8 22.92 -2.38 2.76
C ALA A 8 22.08 -3.62 3.05
N VAL A 9 21.29 -3.56 4.10
CA VAL A 9 20.37 -4.66 4.47
C VAL A 9 19.26 -4.71 3.41
N ALA A 10 19.05 -5.88 2.82
CA ALA A 10 17.96 -6.06 1.86
C ALA A 10 16.60 -5.72 2.50
N PRO A 11 15.66 -5.13 1.76
CA PRO A 11 14.30 -4.87 2.25
C PRO A 11 13.64 -6.11 2.84
N MET A 12 12.78 -5.94 3.83
CA MET A 12 12.13 -7.06 4.52
C MET A 12 11.26 -7.91 3.58
N SER A 13 10.63 -7.31 2.57
CA SER A 13 9.88 -8.04 1.53
C SER A 13 10.78 -8.99 0.73
N GLN A 14 12.01 -8.60 0.45
CA GLN A 14 13.00 -9.47 -0.18
C GLN A 14 13.47 -10.58 0.76
N GLN A 15 13.68 -10.27 2.04
CA GLN A 15 14.13 -11.28 3.01
C GLN A 15 13.05 -12.34 3.30
N LEU A 16 11.79 -11.93 3.43
CA LEU A 16 10.69 -12.84 3.75
C LEU A 16 10.23 -13.67 2.54
N TRP A 17 10.14 -13.04 1.38
CA TRP A 17 9.45 -13.64 0.22
C TRP A 17 10.30 -13.68 -1.05
N GLY A 18 11.55 -13.24 -1.00
CA GLY A 18 12.43 -13.17 -2.17
C GLY A 18 11.97 -12.18 -3.25
N ILE A 19 11.17 -11.17 -2.87
CA ILE A 19 10.65 -10.20 -3.84
C ILE A 19 11.76 -9.25 -4.27
N GLU A 20 12.06 -9.26 -5.56
CA GLU A 20 12.99 -8.32 -6.20
C GLU A 20 12.18 -7.29 -6.99
N TRP A 21 11.74 -6.22 -6.32
CA TRP A 21 10.94 -5.16 -6.95
C TRP A 21 11.64 -4.52 -8.14
N ALA A 22 12.95 -4.36 -8.09
CA ALA A 22 13.73 -3.78 -9.20
C ALA A 22 13.58 -4.57 -10.51
N ALA A 23 13.33 -5.88 -10.44
CA ALA A 23 13.10 -6.72 -11.61
C ALA A 23 11.69 -6.56 -12.22
N GLN A 24 10.76 -5.92 -11.50
CA GLN A 24 9.38 -5.69 -11.92
C GLN A 24 9.13 -4.24 -12.37
N LEU A 25 10.12 -3.39 -12.25
CA LEU A 25 10.04 -1.95 -12.49
C LEU A 25 11.14 -1.50 -13.49
N PRO A 26 10.96 -0.40 -14.23
CA PRO A 26 9.79 0.48 -14.17
C PRO A 26 8.53 -0.14 -14.78
N TYR A 27 7.36 0.24 -14.24
CA TYR A 27 6.06 -0.09 -14.81
C TYR A 27 5.46 1.14 -15.47
N GLU A 28 4.98 1.01 -16.71
CA GLU A 28 4.42 2.13 -17.46
C GLU A 28 2.95 1.86 -17.81
N SER A 29 2.09 2.84 -17.57
CA SER A 29 0.68 2.80 -17.95
C SER A 29 0.06 4.19 -17.97
N GLY A 30 -0.75 4.48 -18.99
CA GLY A 30 -1.54 5.71 -19.08
C GLY A 30 -0.71 7.00 -19.02
N GLY A 31 0.52 7.00 -19.52
CA GLY A 31 1.44 8.13 -19.45
C GLY A 31 2.15 8.30 -18.10
N PHE A 32 1.98 7.34 -17.22
CA PHE A 32 2.69 7.27 -15.94
C PHE A 32 3.77 6.20 -15.98
N ARG A 33 4.85 6.46 -15.25
CA ARG A 33 5.92 5.54 -14.94
C ARG A 33 6.01 5.35 -13.44
N VAL A 34 6.08 4.11 -12.98
CA VAL A 34 6.24 3.76 -11.57
C VAL A 34 7.63 3.19 -11.37
N GLU A 35 8.36 3.73 -10.44
CA GLU A 35 9.74 3.35 -10.13
C GLU A 35 9.87 2.91 -8.67
N LEU A 36 10.85 2.04 -8.42
CA LEU A 36 11.27 1.73 -7.06
C LEU A 36 12.04 2.91 -6.49
N SER A 37 11.73 3.25 -5.26
CA SER A 37 12.31 4.39 -4.58
C SER A 37 12.81 4.00 -3.17
N ASN A 38 13.09 4.97 -2.34
CA ASN A 38 13.59 4.79 -0.99
C ASN A 38 12.97 5.79 0.00
N TYR A 39 13.21 5.57 1.27
CA TYR A 39 12.66 6.41 2.32
C TYR A 39 13.05 7.89 2.19
N ALA A 40 14.27 8.20 1.76
CA ALA A 40 14.74 9.58 1.63
C ALA A 40 13.95 10.35 0.54
N SER A 41 13.66 9.70 -0.59
CA SER A 41 12.83 10.27 -1.66
C SER A 41 11.38 10.41 -1.22
N ALA A 42 10.81 9.36 -0.65
CA ALA A 42 9.44 9.39 -0.09
C ALA A 42 9.27 10.53 0.92
N LYS A 43 10.25 10.76 1.78
CA LYS A 43 10.24 11.88 2.73
C LYS A 43 10.20 13.25 2.03
N ARG A 44 10.91 13.43 0.91
CA ARG A 44 10.87 14.67 0.12
C ARG A 44 9.49 14.89 -0.50
N PHE A 45 8.88 13.83 -1.06
CA PHE A 45 7.51 13.91 -1.59
C PHE A 45 6.51 14.30 -0.50
N VAL A 46 6.56 13.65 0.65
CA VAL A 46 5.69 13.96 1.79
C VAL A 46 5.87 15.40 2.23
N ALA A 47 7.10 15.89 2.39
CA ALA A 47 7.36 17.26 2.80
C ALA A 47 6.82 18.30 1.79
N ALA A 48 6.90 18.01 0.48
CA ALA A 48 6.45 18.91 -0.58
C ALA A 48 4.93 18.87 -0.83
N SER A 49 4.27 17.74 -0.56
CA SER A 49 2.90 17.48 -0.99
C SER A 49 1.92 17.19 0.14
N TYR A 50 2.37 17.15 1.40
CA TYR A 50 1.59 16.67 2.53
C TYR A 50 0.27 17.43 2.68
N ALA A 51 0.33 18.76 2.75
CA ALA A 51 -0.86 19.59 2.92
C ALA A 51 -1.85 19.44 1.75
N ALA A 52 -1.33 19.31 0.52
CA ALA A 52 -2.16 19.16 -0.67
C ALA A 52 -2.83 17.79 -0.76
N VAL A 53 -2.22 16.76 -0.19
CA VAL A 53 -2.71 15.37 -0.27
C VAL A 53 -3.61 15.01 0.90
N PHE A 54 -3.24 15.44 2.11
CA PHE A 54 -3.93 15.05 3.35
C PHE A 54 -4.83 16.15 3.93
N GLU A 55 -4.84 17.34 3.31
CA GLU A 55 -5.62 18.52 3.78
C GLU A 55 -5.32 18.90 5.24
N GLU A 56 -4.15 18.50 5.75
CA GLU A 56 -3.70 18.72 7.12
C GLU A 56 -2.40 19.50 7.16
N ASP A 57 -2.24 20.34 8.16
CA ASP A 57 -0.95 20.92 8.51
C ASP A 57 -0.14 19.93 9.36
N ALA A 58 0.92 19.38 8.78
CA ALA A 58 1.80 18.44 9.46
C ALA A 58 2.46 19.02 10.72
N THR A 59 2.55 20.34 10.82
CA THR A 59 3.21 21.04 11.95
C THR A 59 2.32 21.19 13.17
N THR A 60 1.00 21.12 12.99
CA THR A 60 0.02 21.35 14.06
C THR A 60 -0.57 20.07 14.65
N SER A 61 -0.36 18.92 14.01
CA SER A 61 -0.85 17.65 14.52
C SER A 61 -0.05 17.21 15.77
N PRO A 62 -0.70 16.99 16.93
CA PRO A 62 -0.01 16.51 18.13
C PRO A 62 0.57 15.09 17.95
N PHE A 63 0.16 14.40 16.89
CA PHE A 63 0.64 13.06 16.52
C PHE A 63 1.66 13.08 15.37
N ALA A 64 2.02 14.26 14.85
CA ALA A 64 3.14 14.40 13.93
C ALA A 64 4.41 14.13 14.72
N THR A 65 4.81 12.87 14.76
CA THR A 65 6.04 12.47 15.42
C THR A 65 7.23 12.94 14.59
N ASP A 66 8.19 13.56 15.24
CA ASP A 66 9.52 13.81 14.68
C ASP A 66 10.04 12.55 13.98
N PHE A 67 10.70 12.76 12.86
CA PHE A 67 11.38 11.68 12.14
C PHE A 67 12.58 11.20 12.97
N SER A 68 12.30 10.44 14.03
CA SER A 68 13.35 9.88 14.87
C SER A 68 14.23 8.93 14.06
N ALA A 69 15.47 8.77 14.49
CA ALA A 69 16.41 7.81 13.89
C ALA A 69 15.84 6.38 13.89
N VAL A 70 15.01 6.04 14.88
CA VAL A 70 14.34 4.73 14.97
C VAL A 70 13.33 4.57 13.84
N LYS A 71 12.48 5.59 13.58
CA LYS A 71 11.51 5.59 12.49
C LYS A 71 12.20 5.50 11.13
N HIS A 72 13.29 6.22 10.95
CA HIS A 72 14.10 6.16 9.73
C HIS A 72 14.59 4.74 9.49
N ARG A 73 15.28 4.13 10.47
CA ARG A 73 15.76 2.75 10.38
C ARG A 73 14.65 1.73 10.12
N TYR A 74 13.47 1.91 10.76
CA TYR A 74 12.34 1.04 10.51
C TYR A 74 11.93 1.06 9.04
N TYR A 75 11.75 2.25 8.46
CA TYR A 75 11.33 2.36 7.07
C TYR A 75 12.41 1.97 6.06
N GLU A 76 13.69 2.13 6.38
CA GLU A 76 14.79 1.63 5.53
C GLU A 76 14.79 0.11 5.40
N VAL A 77 14.38 -0.59 6.46
CA VAL A 77 14.35 -2.06 6.48
C VAL A 77 13.02 -2.62 6.00
N PHE A 78 11.91 -2.05 6.47
CA PHE A 78 10.56 -2.59 6.24
C PHE A 78 9.82 -1.94 5.09
N GLY A 79 10.23 -0.77 4.62
CA GLY A 79 9.50 0.00 3.62
C GLY A 79 9.84 -0.39 2.19
N ASP A 80 8.82 -0.71 1.40
CA ASP A 80 8.88 -0.69 -0.05
C ASP A 80 8.23 0.60 -0.53
N PHE A 81 8.94 1.36 -1.38
CA PHE A 81 8.53 2.68 -1.84
C PHE A 81 8.41 2.67 -3.35
N PHE A 82 7.25 3.12 -3.85
CA PHE A 82 6.99 3.23 -5.28
C PHE A 82 6.60 4.66 -5.60
N GLU A 83 7.37 5.31 -6.44
CA GLU A 83 7.12 6.67 -6.92
C GLU A 83 6.45 6.64 -8.29
N PHE A 84 5.41 7.45 -8.45
CA PHE A 84 4.65 7.58 -9.68
C PHE A 84 5.04 8.89 -10.36
N PHE A 85 5.52 8.80 -11.58
CA PHE A 85 5.91 9.95 -12.40
C PHE A 85 4.93 10.12 -13.56
N HIS A 86 4.65 11.37 -13.93
CA HIS A 86 4.01 11.74 -15.18
C HIS A 86 4.96 12.66 -15.94
N GLY A 87 5.63 12.14 -16.98
CA GLY A 87 6.85 12.74 -17.51
C GLY A 87 7.92 12.77 -16.42
N ASP A 88 8.50 13.93 -16.16
CA ASP A 88 9.53 14.12 -15.13
C ASP A 88 8.94 14.55 -13.77
N GLU A 89 7.65 14.77 -13.70
CA GLU A 89 7.00 15.23 -12.47
C GLU A 89 6.62 14.06 -11.55
N LEU A 90 7.05 14.15 -10.30
CA LEU A 90 6.66 13.22 -9.25
C LEU A 90 5.18 13.45 -8.88
N ALA A 91 4.32 12.54 -9.34
CA ALA A 91 2.86 12.63 -9.28
C ALA A 91 2.27 11.94 -8.05
N GLY A 92 2.97 10.99 -7.46
CA GLY A 92 2.43 10.22 -6.35
C GLY A 92 3.45 9.30 -5.68
N LEU A 93 3.01 8.73 -4.56
CA LEU A 93 3.81 7.82 -3.74
C LEU A 93 2.92 6.70 -3.20
N LEU A 94 3.44 5.50 -3.23
CA LEU A 94 2.90 4.34 -2.53
C LEU A 94 3.95 3.82 -1.56
N VAL A 95 3.57 3.61 -0.31
CA VAL A 95 4.44 3.04 0.72
C VAL A 95 3.79 1.77 1.25
N CYS A 96 4.53 0.68 1.24
CA CYS A 96 4.07 -0.61 1.73
C CYS A 96 5.09 -1.20 2.71
N THR A 97 4.63 -2.11 3.56
CA THR A 97 5.49 -2.83 4.51
C THR A 97 4.96 -4.23 4.74
N PRO A 98 5.80 -5.24 4.93
CA PRO A 98 5.39 -6.47 5.61
C PRO A 98 4.88 -6.17 7.03
N THR A 99 3.83 -6.84 7.47
CA THR A 99 3.34 -6.77 8.85
C THR A 99 3.60 -8.06 9.61
N ASP A 100 3.55 -9.15 8.89
CA ASP A 100 3.94 -10.48 9.38
C ASP A 100 4.44 -11.34 8.19
N TRP A 101 4.64 -12.63 8.40
CA TRP A 101 5.13 -13.58 7.39
C TRP A 101 4.14 -13.84 6.24
N SER A 102 2.89 -13.42 6.36
CA SER A 102 1.80 -13.68 5.40
C SER A 102 1.13 -12.42 4.86
N SER A 103 1.38 -11.26 5.48
CA SER A 103 0.62 -10.02 5.25
C SER A 103 1.49 -8.89 4.75
N TYR A 104 1.00 -8.23 3.70
CA TYR A 104 1.61 -7.03 3.13
C TYR A 104 0.67 -5.84 3.29
N TYR A 105 1.12 -4.79 3.96
CA TYR A 105 0.29 -3.65 4.35
C TYR A 105 0.60 -2.42 3.51
N ILE A 106 -0.44 -1.83 2.93
CA ILE A 106 -0.37 -0.54 2.22
C ILE A 106 -0.50 0.56 3.26
N ARG A 107 0.60 1.20 3.58
CA ARG A 107 0.65 2.26 4.60
C ARG A 107 0.19 3.62 4.10
N SER A 108 0.50 3.93 2.84
CA SER A 108 0.13 5.20 2.24
C SER A 108 0.02 5.03 0.73
N ALA A 109 -1.04 5.59 0.16
CA ALA A 109 -1.25 5.68 -1.27
C ALA A 109 -1.69 7.12 -1.58
N ALA A 110 -0.79 7.92 -2.12
CA ALA A 110 -0.97 9.35 -2.31
C ALA A 110 -0.73 9.75 -3.76
N MET A 111 -1.62 10.58 -4.31
CA MET A 111 -1.45 11.24 -5.61
C MET A 111 -1.71 12.72 -5.44
N ILE A 112 -0.88 13.57 -6.04
CA ILE A 112 -1.15 15.01 -6.05
C ILE A 112 -2.48 15.28 -6.78
N PRO A 113 -3.26 16.32 -6.38
CA PRO A 113 -4.66 16.51 -6.79
C PRO A 113 -4.88 16.45 -8.31
N LYS A 114 -4.02 17.05 -9.12
CA LYS A 114 -4.18 17.09 -10.59
C LYS A 114 -4.09 15.71 -11.28
N TYR A 115 -3.59 14.69 -10.59
CA TYR A 115 -3.47 13.32 -11.11
C TYR A 115 -4.40 12.32 -10.45
N GLN A 116 -5.19 12.76 -9.47
CA GLN A 116 -6.22 11.91 -8.86
C GLN A 116 -7.29 11.51 -9.88
N GLY A 117 -8.00 10.42 -9.60
CA GLY A 117 -9.06 9.91 -10.48
C GLY A 117 -8.59 9.16 -11.73
N ARG A 118 -7.32 9.17 -12.09
CA ARG A 118 -6.77 8.51 -13.28
C ARG A 118 -6.56 7.00 -13.12
N ARG A 119 -6.89 6.43 -11.96
CA ARG A 119 -6.83 4.99 -11.64
C ARG A 119 -5.44 4.36 -11.70
N ILE A 120 -4.37 5.13 -11.76
CA ILE A 120 -3.02 4.59 -11.94
C ILE A 120 -2.59 3.69 -10.76
N ILE A 121 -2.95 4.06 -9.52
CA ILE A 121 -2.68 3.22 -8.34
C ILE A 121 -3.41 1.88 -8.48
N GLN A 122 -4.68 1.88 -8.91
CA GLN A 122 -5.45 0.65 -9.12
C GLN A 122 -4.84 -0.23 -10.21
N GLN A 123 -4.40 0.37 -11.32
CA GLN A 123 -3.72 -0.35 -12.40
C GLN A 123 -2.42 -0.97 -11.90
N PHE A 124 -1.61 -0.21 -11.15
CA PHE A 124 -0.38 -0.74 -10.56
C PHE A 124 -0.68 -1.90 -9.60
N TYR A 125 -1.69 -1.80 -8.75
CA TYR A 125 -2.10 -2.89 -7.86
C TYR A 125 -2.45 -4.16 -8.64
N THR A 126 -3.26 -4.05 -9.68
CA THR A 126 -3.74 -5.23 -10.42
C THR A 126 -2.72 -5.80 -11.39
N SER A 127 -1.85 -4.97 -11.96
CA SER A 127 -0.90 -5.41 -12.99
C SER A 127 0.47 -5.80 -12.43
N VAL A 128 0.86 -5.26 -11.28
CA VAL A 128 2.20 -5.48 -10.70
C VAL A 128 2.10 -5.99 -9.26
N LEU A 129 1.55 -5.19 -8.35
CA LEU A 129 1.63 -5.45 -6.92
C LEU A 129 1.03 -6.82 -6.55
N PHE A 130 -0.25 -7.04 -6.83
CA PHE A 130 -0.92 -8.29 -6.46
C PHE A 130 -0.35 -9.52 -7.14
N PRO A 131 -0.07 -9.51 -8.47
CA PRO A 131 0.56 -10.66 -9.11
C PRO A 131 1.96 -11.00 -8.57
N VAL A 132 2.76 -10.01 -8.23
CA VAL A 132 4.09 -10.23 -7.64
C VAL A 132 3.96 -10.84 -6.25
N LEU A 133 3.14 -10.24 -5.39
CA LEU A 133 2.91 -10.72 -4.03
C LEU A 133 2.33 -12.15 -4.02
N GLN A 134 1.36 -12.41 -4.91
CA GLN A 134 0.75 -13.75 -5.03
C GLN A 134 1.77 -14.82 -5.44
N ARG A 135 2.60 -14.53 -6.44
CA ARG A 135 3.67 -15.45 -6.85
C ARG A 135 4.70 -15.69 -5.76
N ALA A 136 4.95 -14.71 -4.93
CA ALA A 136 5.88 -14.78 -3.81
C ALA A 136 5.29 -15.51 -2.57
N GLY A 137 4.01 -15.90 -2.61
CA GLY A 137 3.34 -16.61 -1.52
C GLY A 137 2.81 -15.73 -0.41
N VAL A 138 2.69 -14.41 -0.64
CA VAL A 138 1.98 -13.52 0.28
C VAL A 138 0.49 -13.88 0.28
N GLU A 139 -0.09 -14.09 1.45
CA GLU A 139 -1.47 -14.56 1.55
C GLU A 139 -2.49 -13.43 1.44
N ARG A 140 -2.15 -12.22 1.93
CA ARG A 140 -3.08 -11.09 1.96
C ARG A 140 -2.40 -9.73 1.85
N VAL A 141 -3.17 -8.77 1.34
CA VAL A 141 -2.83 -7.34 1.32
C VAL A 141 -3.84 -6.60 2.17
N GLU A 142 -3.36 -5.70 3.02
CA GLU A 142 -4.17 -5.01 4.00
C GLU A 142 -3.95 -3.50 3.94
N PHE A 143 -4.95 -2.73 4.33
CA PHE A 143 -4.83 -1.30 4.60
C PHE A 143 -5.96 -0.81 5.50
N ASP A 144 -5.74 0.33 6.14
CA ASP A 144 -6.75 1.05 6.92
C ASP A 144 -7.12 2.36 6.23
N THR A 145 -8.39 2.73 6.30
CA THR A 145 -8.85 4.01 5.79
C THR A 145 -10.02 4.57 6.59
N SER A 146 -10.10 5.91 6.65
CA SER A 146 -11.28 6.57 7.19
C SER A 146 -12.51 6.27 6.33
N PRO A 147 -13.70 6.07 6.92
CA PRO A 147 -14.96 5.97 6.17
C PRO A 147 -15.24 7.18 5.29
N SER A 148 -14.71 8.35 5.63
CA SER A 148 -14.83 9.57 4.85
C SER A 148 -13.91 9.63 3.62
N ASN A 149 -12.88 8.78 3.55
CA ASN A 149 -11.99 8.70 2.39
C ASN A 149 -12.65 7.92 1.25
N LEU A 150 -13.58 8.57 0.54
CA LEU A 150 -14.37 7.94 -0.54
C LEU A 150 -13.49 7.38 -1.64
N ALA A 151 -12.33 7.97 -1.92
CA ALA A 151 -11.41 7.47 -2.95
C ALA A 151 -10.89 6.08 -2.58
N MET A 152 -10.43 5.88 -1.34
CA MET A 152 -9.95 4.58 -0.87
C MET A 152 -11.09 3.59 -0.68
N MET A 153 -12.27 4.04 -0.23
CA MET A 153 -13.48 3.18 -0.17
C MET A 153 -13.86 2.63 -1.55
N HIS A 154 -13.81 3.47 -2.61
CA HIS A 154 -14.03 3.03 -3.98
C HIS A 154 -12.96 2.05 -4.48
N ILE A 155 -11.69 2.26 -4.10
CA ILE A 155 -10.60 1.33 -4.43
C ILE A 155 -10.86 -0.02 -3.76
N ALA A 156 -11.20 -0.03 -2.48
CA ALA A 156 -11.54 -1.25 -1.73
C ALA A 156 -12.65 -2.05 -2.42
N ALA A 157 -13.76 -1.38 -2.75
CA ALA A 157 -14.89 -2.03 -3.39
C ALA A 157 -14.55 -2.58 -4.79
N ARG A 158 -13.86 -1.81 -5.62
CA ARG A 158 -13.48 -2.21 -6.99
C ARG A 158 -12.51 -3.38 -7.02
N LEU A 159 -11.55 -3.39 -6.10
CA LEU A 159 -10.52 -4.41 -6.02
C LEU A 159 -10.94 -5.59 -5.13
N ARG A 160 -12.18 -5.59 -4.64
CA ARG A 160 -12.77 -6.65 -3.80
C ARG A 160 -11.95 -6.90 -2.53
N PHE A 161 -11.64 -5.84 -1.81
CA PHE A 161 -11.18 -5.96 -0.44
C PHE A 161 -12.36 -6.24 0.48
N ASN A 162 -12.19 -7.14 1.41
CA ASN A 162 -13.16 -7.44 2.45
C ASN A 162 -12.96 -6.46 3.62
N ASN A 163 -14.06 -5.95 4.20
CA ASN A 163 -14.01 -5.28 5.48
C ASN A 163 -13.81 -6.35 6.57
N THR A 164 -12.68 -6.35 7.22
CA THR A 164 -12.29 -7.34 8.22
C THR A 164 -12.24 -6.79 9.63
N GLY A 165 -12.52 -5.50 9.81
CA GLY A 165 -12.55 -4.91 11.13
C GLY A 165 -12.65 -3.40 11.16
N THR A 166 -12.69 -2.86 12.38
CA THR A 166 -12.59 -1.43 12.65
C THR A 166 -11.47 -1.20 13.64
N ILE A 167 -10.65 -0.20 13.37
CA ILE A 167 -9.52 0.20 14.22
C ILE A 167 -9.80 1.61 14.75
N LEU A 168 -9.50 1.86 16.01
CA LEU A 168 -9.47 3.20 16.58
C LEU A 168 -8.04 3.70 16.54
N SER A 169 -7.81 4.70 15.71
CA SER A 169 -6.52 5.39 15.61
C SER A 169 -6.57 6.67 16.44
N GLU A 170 -5.56 6.90 17.24
CA GLU A 170 -5.41 8.15 18.02
C GLU A 170 -5.36 9.38 17.11
N ARG A 171 -4.77 9.22 15.93
CA ARG A 171 -4.59 10.30 14.94
C ARG A 171 -5.78 10.45 14.02
N TRP A 172 -6.33 9.33 13.53
CA TRP A 172 -7.30 9.34 12.43
C TRP A 172 -8.73 9.01 12.87
N GLY A 173 -8.94 8.74 14.17
CA GLY A 173 -10.23 8.31 14.70
C GLY A 173 -10.60 6.88 14.26
N ALA A 174 -11.87 6.66 13.94
CA ALA A 174 -12.35 5.35 13.49
C ALA A 174 -11.90 5.08 12.05
N MET A 175 -11.20 3.97 11.86
CA MET A 175 -10.71 3.48 10.57
C MET A 175 -11.35 2.12 10.27
N ILE A 176 -11.62 1.88 9.00
CA ILE A 176 -12.03 0.55 8.52
C ILE A 176 -10.78 -0.20 8.07
N HIS A 177 -10.62 -1.41 8.59
CA HIS A 177 -9.58 -2.33 8.15
C HIS A 177 -10.06 -3.17 6.99
N PHE A 178 -9.31 -3.14 5.91
CA PHE A 178 -9.60 -3.87 4.69
C PHE A 178 -8.52 -4.92 4.40
N THR A 179 -8.97 -6.12 4.04
CA THR A 179 -8.11 -7.23 3.64
C THR A 179 -8.51 -7.76 2.26
N LYS A 180 -7.54 -7.88 1.38
CA LYS A 180 -7.65 -8.64 0.15
C LYS A 180 -6.85 -9.93 0.26
N PHE A 181 -7.54 -11.05 0.21
CA PHE A 181 -6.87 -12.36 0.13
C PHE A 181 -6.32 -12.57 -1.28
N LEU A 182 -5.04 -12.94 -1.37
CA LEU A 182 -4.38 -13.33 -2.61
C LEU A 182 -4.45 -14.84 -2.84
N ALA A 183 -4.61 -15.61 -1.76
CA ALA A 183 -4.86 -17.04 -1.79
C ALA A 183 -6.37 -17.30 -1.68
N THR A 184 -6.95 -17.95 -2.69
CA THR A 184 -8.41 -18.15 -2.81
C THR A 184 -8.96 -19.01 -1.66
N ASP A 185 -8.23 -20.03 -1.23
CA ASP A 185 -8.60 -20.90 -0.11
C ASP A 185 -8.74 -20.11 1.20
N LYS A 186 -7.93 -19.08 1.41
CA LYS A 186 -8.00 -18.22 2.59
C LYS A 186 -9.24 -17.31 2.56
N GLU A 187 -9.60 -16.78 1.40
CA GLU A 187 -10.82 -16.00 1.23
C GLU A 187 -12.05 -16.86 1.49
N ASP A 188 -12.10 -18.09 0.97
CA ASP A 188 -13.21 -19.01 1.20
C ASP A 188 -13.38 -19.36 2.69
N VAL A 189 -12.28 -19.60 3.41
CA VAL A 189 -12.30 -19.82 4.86
C VAL A 189 -12.85 -18.60 5.58
N PHE A 190 -12.35 -17.40 5.26
CA PHE A 190 -12.85 -16.16 5.86
C PHE A 190 -14.35 -15.98 5.63
N LEU A 191 -14.81 -16.10 4.39
CA LEU A 191 -16.22 -15.94 4.04
C LEU A 191 -17.09 -16.98 4.74
N SER A 192 -16.65 -18.21 4.87
CA SER A 192 -17.40 -19.26 5.54
C SER A 192 -17.53 -19.04 7.04
N GLN A 193 -16.51 -18.52 7.69
CA GLN A 193 -16.47 -18.30 9.14
C GLN A 193 -17.17 -17.01 9.58
N PHE A 194 -16.99 -15.93 8.83
CA PHE A 194 -17.42 -14.60 9.24
C PHE A 194 -18.64 -14.09 8.46
N CYS A 195 -18.94 -14.66 7.29
CA CYS A 195 -20.07 -14.29 6.47
C CYS A 195 -21.16 -15.38 6.40
N ALA A 196 -21.11 -16.37 7.26
CA ALA A 196 -22.00 -17.55 7.25
C ALA A 196 -23.51 -17.24 7.39
N GLY A 197 -23.87 -16.02 7.77
CA GLY A 197 -25.28 -15.56 7.80
C GLY A 197 -25.74 -14.90 6.48
N VAL A 198 -24.82 -14.57 5.58
CA VAL A 198 -25.11 -13.95 4.30
C VAL A 198 -24.99 -15.02 3.22
N LYS A 199 -26.13 -15.55 2.76
CA LYS A 199 -26.15 -16.38 1.56
C LYS A 199 -25.72 -15.53 0.37
N TYR A 200 -24.43 -15.45 0.09
CA TYR A 200 -23.97 -15.02 -1.21
C TYR A 200 -24.45 -16.07 -2.20
N GLN A 201 -25.42 -15.70 -3.02
CA GLN A 201 -25.70 -16.48 -4.22
C GLN A 201 -24.43 -16.43 -5.05
N THR A 202 -23.65 -17.48 -4.98
CA THR A 202 -22.66 -17.77 -6.01
C THR A 202 -23.42 -17.74 -7.32
N ARG A 203 -23.24 -16.68 -8.10
CA ARG A 203 -23.62 -16.71 -9.50
C ARG A 203 -22.83 -17.85 -10.11
N GLU A 204 -23.47 -18.98 -10.29
CA GLU A 204 -22.98 -20.02 -11.16
C GLU A 204 -22.52 -19.32 -12.44
N ARG A 205 -21.23 -19.42 -12.73
CA ARG A 205 -20.74 -19.02 -14.05
C ARG A 205 -21.52 -19.88 -15.03
N ALA A 206 -22.44 -19.26 -15.72
CA ALA A 206 -23.05 -19.85 -16.90
C ALA A 206 -21.89 -20.27 -17.80
N GLN A 207 -21.66 -21.57 -17.87
CA GLN A 207 -20.86 -22.16 -18.91
C GLN A 207 -21.64 -21.95 -20.18
N GLY A 208 -21.12 -21.16 -21.08
CA GLY A 208 -21.56 -20.91 -22.42
C GLY A 208 -20.37 -20.47 -23.23
#